data_b47cf1d8e6743c434ad19dc6e329c8c5
#
_entry.id   b47cf1d8e6743c434ad19dc6e329c8c5
#
_cell.length_a   1.000
_cell.length_b   1.000
_cell.length_c   1.000
_cell.angle_alpha   90.00
_cell.angle_beta   90.00
_cell.angle_gamma   90.00
#
_symmetry.space_group_name_H-M   'P 1'
#
loop_
_entity.id
_entity.type
_entity.pdbx_description
1 polymer ?
#
loop_
_entity_poly.entity_id
_entity_poly.type
_entity_poly.pdbx_seq_one_letter_code
_entity_poly.pdbx_strand_id
1 'polypeptide(L)'
;MFIMKKIALVFIYFYSSLWAINPPSKGKIPEQVMRNFRDQNIGADYGNPGWIKRISNSRNMQDRNIQMNFNMPVLLGQYSDVSETYFSATDFNNLLFDNNATGTMSEYYDEISYGAFEVDGEAKGWYQSTFSMSEAVENSKGFVAEIAALADDDFNYALYDNDGPDNIPNSGDDDGYVDGIIIVYSGCGAEWSPGNSNIWPHQSSLDEEYVTNDIGVNGDNIIVSTYAVNPELAGGGECWTDVIRPMGVYAHEFGHILGLPDLYDKNSANGDSEGLGEWC
;
A
#
# COMPACT_ATOMS: atom_id res chain seq x y z
N MET A 1 59.31 -10.61 -1.74
CA MET A 1 58.68 -10.01 -0.54
C MET A 1 57.31 -9.47 -0.97
N PHE A 2 56.31 -10.35 -0.89
CA PHE A 2 54.94 -10.04 -1.33
C PHE A 2 54.21 -9.39 -0.16
N ILE A 3 53.79 -8.14 -0.37
CA ILE A 3 52.93 -7.41 0.57
C ILE A 3 51.47 -7.79 0.24
N MET A 4 50.90 -8.69 1.04
CA MET A 4 49.48 -8.94 1.02
C MET A 4 48.75 -7.72 1.64
N LYS A 5 48.08 -6.93 0.80
CA LYS A 5 47.09 -5.96 1.28
C LYS A 5 45.88 -6.72 1.81
N LYS A 6 45.65 -6.65 3.10
CA LYS A 6 44.41 -7.08 3.72
C LYS A 6 43.32 -6.12 3.27
N ILE A 7 42.45 -6.61 2.40
CA ILE A 7 41.13 -5.97 2.11
C ILE A 7 40.27 -6.26 3.33
N ALA A 8 40.07 -5.27 4.17
CA ALA A 8 39.06 -5.33 5.19
C ALA A 8 37.69 -5.20 4.48
N LEU A 9 36.94 -6.30 4.37
CA LEU A 9 35.53 -6.26 4.04
C LEU A 9 34.83 -5.58 5.22
N VAL A 10 34.49 -4.32 5.05
CA VAL A 10 33.56 -3.64 5.92
C VAL A 10 32.18 -4.18 5.52
N PHE A 11 31.66 -5.12 6.27
CA PHE A 11 30.24 -5.43 6.25
C PHE A 11 29.53 -4.21 6.84
N ILE A 12 29.09 -3.32 5.97
CA ILE A 12 28.07 -2.36 6.33
C ILE A 12 26.80 -3.18 6.52
N TYR A 13 26.45 -3.47 7.76
CA TYR A 13 25.13 -3.91 8.12
C TYR A 13 24.18 -2.76 7.75
N PHE A 14 23.58 -2.83 6.58
CA PHE A 14 22.37 -2.10 6.31
C PHE A 14 21.31 -2.66 7.28
N TYR A 15 21.14 -1.99 8.40
CA TYR A 15 19.88 -2.03 9.10
C TYR A 15 18.87 -1.27 8.24
N SER A 16 18.45 -1.87 7.13
CA SER A 16 17.13 -1.61 6.61
C SER A 16 16.18 -2.19 7.65
N SER A 17 15.73 -1.37 8.56
CA SER A 17 14.56 -1.66 9.35
C SER A 17 13.38 -1.65 8.38
N LEU A 18 13.23 -2.73 7.61
CA LEU A 18 11.98 -3.19 7.07
C LEU A 18 11.09 -3.46 8.29
N TRP A 19 10.48 -2.42 8.82
CA TRP A 19 9.38 -2.54 9.73
C TRP A 19 8.18 -2.88 8.85
N ALA A 20 8.17 -4.08 8.28
CA ALA A 20 6.91 -4.74 8.00
C ALA A 20 6.01 -4.53 9.21
N ILE A 21 4.72 -4.51 9.07
CA ILE A 21 3.81 -4.44 10.22
C ILE A 21 4.33 -5.50 11.17
N ASN A 22 4.97 -5.07 12.26
CA ASN A 22 5.32 -6.01 13.31
C ASN A 22 4.01 -6.67 13.68
N PRO A 23 3.88 -7.98 13.59
CA PRO A 23 2.79 -8.63 14.25
C PRO A 23 2.78 -8.06 15.66
N PRO A 24 1.63 -7.64 16.19
CA PRO A 24 1.56 -6.95 17.48
C PRO A 24 2.45 -7.72 18.45
N SER A 25 3.25 -7.05 19.27
CA SER A 25 4.38 -7.58 20.08
C SER A 25 4.04 -8.78 20.99
N LYS A 26 2.85 -9.36 20.81
CA LYS A 26 2.31 -10.58 21.39
C LYS A 26 1.49 -11.41 20.39
N GLY A 27 1.73 -11.27 19.07
CA GLY A 27 1.12 -12.13 18.05
C GLY A 27 -0.41 -11.98 17.89
N LYS A 28 -1.02 -10.87 18.33
CA LYS A 28 -2.47 -10.68 18.21
C LYS A 28 -2.80 -9.25 17.81
N ILE A 29 -3.46 -9.11 16.68
CA ILE A 29 -4.19 -7.89 16.35
C ILE A 29 -5.20 -7.62 17.45
N PRO A 30 -5.28 -6.39 18.00
CA PRO A 30 -6.23 -6.07 19.05
C PRO A 30 -7.67 -6.43 18.67
N GLU A 31 -8.46 -6.97 19.62
CA GLU A 31 -9.82 -7.44 19.35
C GLU A 31 -10.74 -6.33 18.79
N GLN A 32 -10.49 -5.06 19.17
CA GLN A 32 -11.23 -3.94 18.63
C GLN A 32 -10.95 -3.74 17.14
N VAL A 33 -9.69 -3.85 16.71
CA VAL A 33 -9.30 -3.78 15.30
C VAL A 33 -9.93 -4.93 14.53
N MET A 34 -9.87 -6.15 15.06
CA MET A 34 -10.50 -7.32 14.45
C MET A 34 -12.02 -7.21 14.36
N ARG A 35 -12.66 -6.52 15.31
CA ARG A 35 -14.09 -6.18 15.18
C ARG A 35 -14.33 -5.20 14.04
N ASN A 36 -13.59 -4.11 14.00
CA ASN A 36 -13.70 -3.11 12.94
C ASN A 36 -13.50 -3.75 11.56
N PHE A 37 -12.53 -4.66 11.44
CA PHE A 37 -12.29 -5.39 10.19
C PHE A 37 -13.48 -6.28 9.81
N ARG A 38 -14.05 -7.01 10.76
CA ARG A 38 -15.24 -7.84 10.50
C ARG A 38 -16.46 -6.99 10.13
N ASP A 39 -16.69 -5.90 10.88
CA ASP A 39 -17.85 -5.04 10.70
C ASP A 39 -17.80 -4.30 9.33
N GLN A 40 -16.60 -4.00 8.85
CA GLN A 40 -16.35 -3.38 7.54
C GLN A 40 -15.99 -4.39 6.43
N ASN A 41 -16.04 -5.69 6.71
CA ASN A 41 -15.66 -6.75 5.77
C ASN A 41 -14.25 -6.56 5.16
N ILE A 42 -13.30 -6.05 5.96
CA ILE A 42 -11.91 -5.86 5.55
C ILE A 42 -11.19 -7.22 5.55
N GLY A 43 -10.35 -7.46 4.53
CA GLY A 43 -9.55 -8.69 4.40
C GLY A 43 -10.32 -9.91 3.93
N ALA A 44 -11.60 -9.78 3.52
CA ALA A 44 -12.35 -10.90 2.95
C ALA A 44 -11.75 -11.40 1.63
N ASP A 45 -11.07 -10.50 0.90
CA ASP A 45 -10.47 -10.78 -0.41
C ASP A 45 -8.95 -11.00 -0.38
N TYR A 46 -8.32 -11.06 0.81
CA TYR A 46 -6.90 -11.34 0.92
C TYR A 46 -6.50 -12.63 0.20
N GLY A 47 -5.52 -12.50 -0.71
CA GLY A 47 -5.00 -13.61 -1.50
C GLY A 47 -5.81 -13.96 -2.75
N ASN A 48 -6.81 -13.14 -3.13
CA ASN A 48 -7.58 -13.37 -4.34
C ASN A 48 -8.13 -12.07 -4.97
N PRO A 49 -7.31 -11.05 -5.18
CA PRO A 49 -7.77 -9.83 -5.83
C PRO A 49 -8.28 -10.13 -7.23
N GLY A 50 -9.39 -9.47 -7.59
CA GLY A 50 -10.07 -9.69 -8.85
C GLY A 50 -9.15 -9.50 -10.06
N TRP A 51 -8.27 -8.51 -10.01
CA TRP A 51 -7.33 -8.19 -11.08
C TRP A 51 -6.30 -9.32 -11.34
N ILE A 52 -5.78 -10.02 -10.32
CA ILE A 52 -4.90 -11.18 -10.53
C ILE A 52 -5.61 -12.29 -11.32
N LYS A 53 -6.89 -12.52 -11.05
CA LYS A 53 -7.67 -13.47 -11.84
C LYS A 53 -7.84 -12.98 -13.29
N ARG A 54 -8.01 -11.68 -13.48
CA ARG A 54 -8.13 -11.06 -14.80
C ARG A 54 -6.83 -11.21 -15.57
N ILE A 55 -5.69 -10.81 -14.99
CA ILE A 55 -4.36 -11.01 -15.61
C ILE A 55 -4.06 -12.48 -15.89
N SER A 56 -4.35 -13.39 -14.96
CA SER A 56 -4.07 -14.82 -15.16
C SER A 56 -4.89 -15.42 -16.30
N ASN A 57 -6.06 -14.86 -16.59
CA ASN A 57 -6.90 -15.29 -17.70
C ASN A 57 -6.46 -14.69 -19.04
N SER A 58 -5.87 -13.50 -19.04
CA SER A 58 -5.43 -12.80 -20.25
C SER A 58 -4.02 -13.17 -20.71
N ARG A 59 -3.16 -13.63 -19.79
CA ARG A 59 -1.77 -13.96 -20.10
C ARG A 59 -1.58 -15.43 -20.39
N ASN A 60 -1.04 -15.71 -21.59
CA ASN A 60 -0.40 -16.98 -21.87
C ASN A 60 0.94 -16.99 -21.10
N MET A 61 0.99 -17.60 -19.93
CA MET A 61 2.12 -17.64 -18.96
C MET A 61 3.46 -18.18 -19.53
N GLN A 62 3.61 -18.27 -20.86
CA GLN A 62 4.80 -18.82 -21.51
C GLN A 62 5.87 -17.78 -21.86
N ASP A 63 5.57 -16.49 -21.81
CA ASP A 63 6.56 -15.45 -22.12
C ASP A 63 7.16 -14.87 -20.84
N ARG A 64 8.24 -15.48 -20.36
CA ARG A 64 8.97 -15.10 -19.13
C ARG A 64 9.88 -13.88 -19.30
N ASN A 65 9.78 -13.15 -20.39
CA ASN A 65 10.64 -12.01 -20.72
C ASN A 65 9.88 -10.67 -20.76
N ILE A 66 8.67 -10.60 -20.23
CA ILE A 66 7.90 -9.35 -20.19
C ILE A 66 8.18 -8.68 -18.86
N GLN A 67 8.84 -7.54 -18.88
CA GLN A 67 8.88 -6.59 -17.77
C GLN A 67 7.46 -6.05 -17.58
N MET A 68 6.95 -6.11 -16.36
CA MET A 68 5.66 -5.54 -16.00
C MET A 68 5.87 -4.16 -15.40
N ASN A 69 5.23 -3.16 -15.96
CA ASN A 69 5.15 -1.84 -15.36
C ASN A 69 3.81 -1.72 -14.64
N PHE A 70 3.82 -1.17 -13.44
CA PHE A 70 2.65 -0.94 -12.63
C PHE A 70 2.65 0.48 -12.12
N ASN A 71 1.67 1.28 -12.55
CA ASN A 71 1.51 2.64 -12.08
C ASN A 71 0.56 2.69 -10.89
N MET A 72 0.95 3.37 -9.82
CA MET A 72 0.23 3.45 -8.55
C MET A 72 -0.11 4.88 -8.17
N PRO A 73 -1.41 5.25 -8.06
CA PRO A 73 -1.79 6.54 -7.52
C PRO A 73 -1.74 6.51 -5.99
N VAL A 74 -1.10 7.51 -5.39
CA VAL A 74 -0.97 7.67 -3.94
C VAL A 74 -1.68 8.97 -3.51
N LEU A 75 -2.76 8.83 -2.76
CA LEU A 75 -3.63 9.93 -2.37
C LEU A 75 -3.44 10.25 -0.89
N LEU A 76 -3.07 11.49 -0.57
CA LEU A 76 -2.87 11.92 0.81
C LEU A 76 -4.17 12.49 1.39
N GLY A 77 -4.74 11.81 2.38
CA GLY A 77 -6.01 12.15 3.02
C GLY A 77 -5.84 12.66 4.44
N GLN A 78 -6.34 13.87 4.71
CA GLN A 78 -6.29 14.50 6.03
C GLN A 78 -7.65 14.42 6.71
N TYR A 79 -7.69 13.97 7.97
CA TYR A 79 -8.92 13.99 8.77
C TYR A 79 -9.40 15.40 9.09
N SER A 80 -10.70 15.59 9.25
CA SER A 80 -11.30 16.89 9.53
C SER A 80 -10.88 17.49 10.88
N ASP A 81 -10.51 16.66 11.84
CA ASP A 81 -10.09 17.03 13.19
C ASP A 81 -8.56 17.06 13.37
N VAL A 82 -7.78 16.81 12.31
CA VAL A 82 -6.33 16.95 12.28
C VAL A 82 -5.96 18.25 11.57
N SER A 83 -5.25 19.16 12.25
CA SER A 83 -4.91 20.49 11.73
C SER A 83 -3.59 20.54 10.98
N GLU A 84 -2.71 19.57 11.17
CA GLU A 84 -1.35 19.56 10.63
C GLU A 84 -1.01 18.21 10.00
N THR A 85 -0.32 18.26 8.87
CA THR A 85 0.39 17.15 8.24
C THR A 85 1.88 17.50 8.19
N TYR A 86 2.75 16.53 8.28
CA TYR A 86 4.18 16.75 8.53
C TYR A 86 5.04 16.50 7.30
N PHE A 87 4.53 15.68 6.36
CA PHE A 87 5.23 15.32 5.15
C PHE A 87 4.40 15.69 3.91
N SER A 88 5.08 16.16 2.87
CA SER A 88 4.46 16.59 1.61
C SER A 88 4.31 15.42 0.63
N ALA A 89 3.53 15.63 -0.43
CA ALA A 89 3.44 14.68 -1.54
C ALA A 89 4.82 14.36 -2.15
N THR A 90 5.73 15.35 -2.19
CA THR A 90 7.11 15.12 -2.65
C THR A 90 7.88 14.16 -1.74
N ASP A 91 7.66 14.21 -0.43
CA ASP A 91 8.33 13.28 0.50
C ASP A 91 7.86 11.85 0.27
N PHE A 92 6.56 11.65 -0.04
CA PHE A 92 6.02 10.33 -0.39
C PHE A 92 6.48 9.87 -1.78
N ASN A 93 6.57 10.75 -2.77
CA ASN A 93 7.17 10.39 -4.06
C ASN A 93 8.60 9.91 -3.88
N ASN A 94 9.41 10.64 -3.11
CA ASN A 94 10.78 10.23 -2.80
C ASN A 94 10.84 8.89 -2.05
N LEU A 95 9.96 8.68 -1.07
CA LEU A 95 9.93 7.46 -0.28
C LEU A 95 9.56 6.21 -1.11
N LEU A 96 8.58 6.38 -2.01
CA LEU A 96 7.97 5.25 -2.68
C LEU A 96 8.56 4.99 -4.07
N PHE A 97 8.92 6.04 -4.82
CA PHE A 97 9.24 5.90 -6.23
C PHE A 97 10.59 6.48 -6.65
N ASP A 98 10.99 7.67 -6.15
CA ASP A 98 12.08 8.44 -6.75
C ASP A 98 13.45 8.21 -6.10
N ASN A 99 13.65 8.70 -4.88
CA ASN A 99 14.97 8.73 -4.25
C ASN A 99 14.88 8.75 -2.73
N ASN A 100 15.12 7.60 -2.13
CA ASN A 100 15.19 7.46 -0.69
C ASN A 100 16.51 6.78 -0.28
N ALA A 101 17.21 7.34 0.71
CA ALA A 101 18.52 6.86 1.16
C ALA A 101 18.52 5.40 1.66
N THR A 102 17.38 4.88 2.08
CA THR A 102 17.18 3.51 2.57
C THR A 102 16.50 2.58 1.57
N GLY A 103 16.37 3.01 0.33
CA GLY A 103 15.63 2.33 -0.72
C GLY A 103 14.18 2.78 -0.83
N THR A 104 13.60 2.63 -2.01
CA THR A 104 12.20 2.95 -2.33
C THR A 104 11.37 1.68 -2.45
N MET A 105 10.04 1.82 -2.51
CA MET A 105 9.15 0.71 -2.82
C MET A 105 9.39 0.18 -4.24
N SER A 106 9.68 1.07 -5.20
CA SER A 106 10.04 0.71 -6.57
C SER A 106 11.31 -0.15 -6.61
N GLU A 107 12.39 0.29 -5.96
CA GLU A 107 13.64 -0.48 -5.89
C GLU A 107 13.45 -1.83 -5.19
N TYR A 108 12.61 -1.89 -4.15
CA TYR A 108 12.30 -3.14 -3.46
C TYR A 108 11.63 -4.15 -4.39
N TYR A 109 10.62 -3.73 -5.15
CA TYR A 109 9.92 -4.63 -6.06
C TYR A 109 10.76 -5.00 -7.29
N ASP A 110 11.58 -4.08 -7.80
CA ASP A 110 12.56 -4.38 -8.85
C ASP A 110 13.56 -5.45 -8.38
N GLU A 111 14.12 -5.30 -7.18
CA GLU A 111 15.09 -6.25 -6.62
C GLU A 111 14.48 -7.64 -6.40
N ILE A 112 13.33 -7.75 -5.73
CA ILE A 112 12.73 -9.07 -5.42
C ILE A 112 12.17 -9.77 -6.65
N SER A 113 11.84 -9.02 -7.72
CA SER A 113 11.39 -9.56 -9.00
C SER A 113 12.53 -9.85 -9.99
N TYR A 114 13.76 -9.51 -9.63
CA TYR A 114 14.94 -9.59 -10.51
C TYR A 114 14.78 -8.75 -11.78
N GLY A 115 14.23 -7.53 -11.65
CA GLY A 115 13.98 -6.61 -12.76
C GLY A 115 12.80 -6.98 -13.66
N ALA A 116 11.93 -7.88 -13.21
CA ALA A 116 10.77 -8.31 -13.99
C ALA A 116 9.48 -7.51 -13.69
N PHE A 117 9.47 -6.74 -12.59
CA PHE A 117 8.32 -5.96 -12.16
C PHE A 117 8.79 -4.57 -11.70
N GLU A 118 8.39 -3.55 -12.41
CA GLU A 118 8.67 -2.15 -12.10
C GLU A 118 7.41 -1.48 -11.57
N VAL A 119 7.53 -0.84 -10.40
CA VAL A 119 6.45 -0.05 -9.80
C VAL A 119 6.83 1.40 -9.90
N ASP A 120 5.95 2.22 -10.48
CA ASP A 120 6.06 3.66 -10.53
C ASP A 120 4.77 4.29 -10.02
N GLY A 121 4.74 5.58 -9.79
CA GLY A 121 3.53 6.24 -9.31
C GLY A 121 3.71 7.71 -9.00
N GLU A 122 2.62 8.30 -8.53
CA GLU A 122 2.59 9.70 -8.16
C GLU A 122 1.77 9.90 -6.88
N ALA A 123 2.33 10.65 -5.91
CA ALA A 123 1.61 11.07 -4.71
C ALA A 123 1.09 12.50 -4.87
N LYS A 124 -0.19 12.73 -4.52
CA LYS A 124 -0.84 14.05 -4.51
C LYS A 124 -1.73 14.23 -3.27
N GLY A 125 -2.05 15.44 -2.95
CA GLY A 125 -2.86 15.87 -1.81
C GLY A 125 -2.02 16.80 -0.92
N TRP A 126 -2.46 17.18 0.26
CA TRP A 126 -3.42 16.54 1.15
C TRP A 126 -4.87 16.94 0.83
N TYR A 127 -5.73 15.98 0.67
CA TYR A 127 -7.15 16.18 0.49
C TYR A 127 -7.84 16.21 1.85
N GLN A 128 -8.58 17.31 2.14
CA GLN A 128 -9.26 17.49 3.42
C GLN A 128 -10.58 16.71 3.43
N SER A 129 -10.63 15.61 4.17
CA SER A 129 -11.84 14.81 4.38
C SER A 129 -12.85 15.52 5.28
N THR A 130 -14.11 15.14 5.17
CA THR A 130 -15.15 15.46 6.15
C THR A 130 -15.14 14.53 7.36
N PHE A 131 -14.51 13.35 7.23
CA PHE A 131 -14.37 12.38 8.32
C PHE A 131 -13.37 12.88 9.38
N SER A 132 -13.77 12.82 10.64
CA SER A 132 -12.84 12.85 11.77
C SER A 132 -12.07 11.54 11.84
N MET A 133 -10.96 11.52 12.58
CA MET A 133 -10.17 10.30 12.77
C MET A 133 -11.03 9.14 13.30
N SER A 134 -11.90 9.40 14.29
CA SER A 134 -12.76 8.37 14.86
C SER A 134 -13.80 7.84 13.87
N GLU A 135 -14.40 8.70 13.05
CA GLU A 135 -15.36 8.29 12.01
C GLU A 135 -14.67 7.46 10.92
N ALA A 136 -13.44 7.84 10.53
CA ALA A 136 -12.65 7.07 9.57
C ALA A 136 -12.23 5.70 10.12
N VAL A 137 -11.99 5.55 11.43
CA VAL A 137 -11.76 4.24 12.06
C VAL A 137 -13.01 3.36 12.01
N GLU A 138 -14.19 3.95 12.20
CA GLU A 138 -15.47 3.21 12.14
C GLU A 138 -15.91 2.89 10.70
N ASN A 139 -15.51 3.72 9.73
CA ASN A 139 -15.84 3.58 8.32
C ASN A 139 -14.66 3.97 7.42
N SER A 140 -13.62 3.14 7.40
CA SER A 140 -12.42 3.38 6.61
C SER A 140 -12.71 3.36 5.10
N LYS A 141 -13.64 2.54 4.65
CA LYS A 141 -14.06 2.48 3.24
C LYS A 141 -14.74 3.79 2.78
N GLY A 142 -15.59 4.37 3.62
CA GLY A 142 -16.19 5.67 3.35
C GLY A 142 -15.16 6.80 3.27
N PHE A 143 -14.18 6.80 4.18
CA PHE A 143 -13.06 7.73 4.13
C PHE A 143 -12.26 7.57 2.84
N VAL A 144 -11.90 6.34 2.45
CA VAL A 144 -11.17 6.05 1.20
C VAL A 144 -11.95 6.52 -0.03
N ALA A 145 -13.26 6.23 -0.09
CA ALA A 145 -14.11 6.65 -1.22
C ALA A 145 -14.17 8.18 -1.33
N GLU A 146 -14.27 8.90 -0.20
CA GLU A 146 -14.26 10.36 -0.21
C GLU A 146 -12.91 10.91 -0.68
N ILE A 147 -11.78 10.36 -0.23
CA ILE A 147 -10.46 10.81 -0.69
C ILE A 147 -10.28 10.53 -2.19
N ALA A 148 -10.71 9.38 -2.69
CA ALA A 148 -10.69 9.08 -4.12
C ALA A 148 -11.50 10.10 -4.93
N ALA A 149 -12.67 10.48 -4.44
CA ALA A 149 -13.52 11.48 -5.08
C ALA A 149 -12.92 12.91 -5.03
N LEU A 150 -12.27 13.28 -3.93
CA LEU A 150 -11.60 14.58 -3.81
C LEU A 150 -10.37 14.69 -4.71
N ALA A 151 -9.74 13.58 -5.04
CA ALA A 151 -8.55 13.50 -5.88
C ALA A 151 -8.87 13.41 -7.38
N ASP A 152 -10.12 13.22 -7.77
CA ASP A 152 -10.53 12.89 -9.14
C ASP A 152 -10.17 13.97 -10.18
N ASP A 153 -10.20 15.24 -9.79
CA ASP A 153 -9.78 16.33 -10.69
C ASP A 153 -8.24 16.43 -10.84
N ASP A 154 -7.48 15.84 -9.94
CA ASP A 154 -6.01 15.92 -9.91
C ASP A 154 -5.34 14.71 -10.56
N PHE A 155 -5.99 13.54 -10.54
CA PHE A 155 -5.51 12.30 -11.17
C PHE A 155 -6.29 12.02 -12.45
N ASN A 156 -5.60 11.50 -13.45
CA ASN A 156 -6.23 10.76 -14.53
C ASN A 156 -6.19 9.28 -14.19
N TYR A 157 -7.25 8.76 -13.60
CA TYR A 157 -7.33 7.39 -13.14
C TYR A 157 -7.18 6.34 -14.26
N ALA A 158 -7.42 6.71 -15.51
CA ALA A 158 -7.19 5.83 -16.65
C ALA A 158 -5.72 5.40 -16.82
N LEU A 159 -4.76 6.17 -16.28
CA LEU A 159 -3.35 5.81 -16.31
C LEU A 159 -2.95 4.72 -15.32
N TYR A 160 -3.90 4.26 -14.50
CA TYR A 160 -3.71 3.29 -13.42
C TYR A 160 -4.55 2.01 -13.59
N ASP A 161 -5.10 1.82 -14.79
CA ASP A 161 -5.69 0.57 -15.29
C ASP A 161 -4.56 -0.16 -16.04
N ASN A 162 -3.82 -1.03 -15.33
CA ASN A 162 -2.54 -1.57 -15.78
C ASN A 162 -2.62 -3.05 -16.21
N ASP A 163 -3.79 -3.69 -16.12
CA ASP A 163 -3.86 -5.15 -16.07
C ASP A 163 -3.83 -5.87 -17.42
N GLY A 164 -3.73 -5.14 -18.50
CA GLY A 164 -3.63 -5.69 -19.86
C GLY A 164 -2.31 -6.40 -20.14
N PRO A 165 -2.31 -7.38 -21.06
CA PRO A 165 -1.10 -8.13 -21.45
C PRO A 165 -0.07 -7.30 -22.22
N ASP A 166 -0.41 -6.13 -22.73
CA ASP A 166 0.50 -5.27 -23.49
C ASP A 166 1.30 -4.28 -22.62
N ASN A 167 1.00 -4.20 -21.31
CA ASN A 167 1.57 -3.26 -20.34
C ASN A 167 1.38 -1.77 -20.69
N ILE A 168 0.31 -1.43 -21.39
CA ILE A 168 -0.06 -0.07 -21.72
C ILE A 168 -1.34 0.27 -20.95
N PRO A 169 -1.28 1.12 -19.92
CA PRO A 169 -2.48 1.47 -19.15
C PRO A 169 -3.61 2.01 -20.03
N ASN A 170 -4.82 1.62 -19.71
CA ASN A 170 -6.03 2.02 -20.41
C ASN A 170 -5.96 1.71 -21.93
N SER A 171 -5.49 0.52 -22.28
CA SER A 171 -5.51 -0.01 -23.63
C SER A 171 -6.81 -0.79 -23.91
N GLY A 172 -6.91 -1.45 -25.06
CA GLY A 172 -8.14 -2.18 -25.43
C GLY A 172 -8.29 -3.54 -24.76
N ASP A 173 -7.33 -3.98 -23.94
CA ASP A 173 -7.26 -5.26 -23.25
C ASP A 173 -7.29 -5.12 -21.71
N ASP A 174 -7.43 -3.88 -21.20
CA ASP A 174 -7.66 -3.57 -19.80
C ASP A 174 -9.16 -3.61 -19.44
N ASP A 175 -9.48 -3.68 -18.17
CA ASP A 175 -10.84 -3.95 -17.73
C ASP A 175 -11.65 -2.73 -17.26
N GLY A 176 -11.04 -1.53 -17.23
CA GLY A 176 -11.69 -0.29 -16.83
C GLY A 176 -11.65 -0.03 -15.32
N TYR A 177 -10.85 -0.80 -14.57
CA TYR A 177 -10.65 -0.60 -13.15
C TYR A 177 -9.23 -0.10 -12.87
N VAL A 178 -9.11 0.83 -11.93
CA VAL A 178 -7.82 1.11 -11.30
C VAL A 178 -7.41 -0.14 -10.53
N ASP A 179 -6.23 -0.70 -10.81
CA ASP A 179 -5.78 -1.95 -10.17
C ASP A 179 -5.57 -1.82 -8.67
N GLY A 180 -5.38 -0.60 -8.19
CA GLY A 180 -5.37 -0.27 -6.77
C GLY A 180 -4.93 1.16 -6.55
N ILE A 181 -5.33 1.70 -5.40
CA ILE A 181 -4.87 3.00 -4.92
C ILE A 181 -4.23 2.86 -3.55
N ILE A 182 -3.23 3.67 -3.26
CA ILE A 182 -2.71 3.83 -1.90
C ILE A 182 -3.28 5.12 -1.31
N ILE A 183 -3.91 5.00 -0.14
CA ILE A 183 -4.31 6.14 0.68
C ILE A 183 -3.29 6.30 1.81
N VAL A 184 -2.74 7.51 1.95
CA VAL A 184 -1.95 7.89 3.12
C VAL A 184 -2.83 8.77 4.02
N TYR A 185 -3.15 8.29 5.20
CA TYR A 185 -3.93 9.08 6.16
C TYR A 185 -3.01 9.84 7.13
N SER A 186 -3.45 11.03 7.57
CA SER A 186 -2.70 11.87 8.51
C SER A 186 -2.51 11.21 9.87
N GLY A 187 -1.31 11.27 10.42
CA GLY A 187 -0.95 10.68 11.70
C GLY A 187 -0.33 9.30 11.62
N CYS A 188 -0.18 8.61 12.75
CA CYS A 188 0.40 7.27 12.82
C CYS A 188 -0.66 6.16 12.85
N GLY A 189 -0.28 4.96 12.45
CA GLY A 189 -1.17 3.80 12.42
C GLY A 189 -1.59 3.31 13.80
N ALA A 190 -2.71 2.58 13.85
CA ALA A 190 -3.26 2.03 15.08
C ALA A 190 -2.31 1.06 15.79
N GLU A 191 -1.40 0.45 15.07
CA GLU A 191 -0.37 -0.45 15.61
C GLU A 191 0.62 0.27 16.55
N TRP A 192 0.71 1.61 16.44
CA TRP A 192 1.57 2.47 17.25
C TRP A 192 0.81 3.43 18.14
N SER A 193 -0.48 3.69 17.88
CA SER A 193 -1.24 4.63 18.68
C SER A 193 -1.87 3.97 19.90
N PRO A 194 -1.88 4.65 21.06
CA PRO A 194 -2.54 4.15 22.24
C PRO A 194 -4.04 3.92 22.00
N GLY A 195 -4.52 2.73 22.37
CA GLY A 195 -5.94 2.43 22.31
C GLY A 195 -6.51 2.20 20.90
N ASN A 196 -5.66 2.03 19.89
CA ASN A 196 -6.07 1.81 18.50
C ASN A 196 -7.01 2.91 17.99
N SER A 197 -6.65 4.16 18.25
CA SER A 197 -7.46 5.34 17.95
C SER A 197 -7.34 5.83 16.50
N ASN A 198 -6.61 5.09 15.65
CA ASN A 198 -6.46 5.40 14.23
C ASN A 198 -6.73 4.16 13.37
N ILE A 199 -6.72 4.32 12.04
CA ILE A 199 -6.86 3.19 11.13
C ILE A 199 -5.65 2.26 11.27
N TRP A 200 -5.90 0.95 11.34
CA TRP A 200 -4.85 -0.06 11.18
C TRP A 200 -4.54 -0.16 9.68
N PRO A 201 -3.25 -0.13 9.27
CA PRO A 201 -2.90 -0.33 7.86
C PRO A 201 -3.48 -1.64 7.32
N HIS A 202 -4.07 -1.58 6.13
CA HIS A 202 -4.66 -2.76 5.49
C HIS A 202 -4.95 -2.52 4.02
N GLN A 203 -5.08 -3.60 3.27
CA GLN A 203 -5.66 -3.64 1.94
C GLN A 203 -7.13 -4.10 2.02
N SER A 204 -7.99 -3.54 1.19
CA SER A 204 -9.38 -3.99 1.01
C SER A 204 -9.97 -3.47 -0.30
N SER A 205 -11.29 -3.69 -0.48
CA SER A 205 -12.08 -3.11 -1.57
C SER A 205 -13.23 -2.28 -1.02
N LEU A 206 -13.66 -1.28 -1.77
CA LEU A 206 -14.83 -0.47 -1.45
C LEU A 206 -16.09 -1.33 -1.50
N ASP A 207 -17.08 -1.04 -0.63
CA ASP A 207 -18.38 -1.70 -0.65
C ASP A 207 -19.24 -1.19 -1.81
N GLU A 208 -19.12 0.11 -2.12
CA GLU A 208 -19.67 0.75 -3.31
C GLU A 208 -18.49 1.32 -4.10
N GLU A 209 -18.32 0.82 -5.33
CA GLU A 209 -17.25 1.23 -6.22
C GLU A 209 -17.38 2.71 -6.56
N TYR A 210 -16.25 3.41 -6.58
CA TYR A 210 -16.21 4.81 -6.97
C TYR A 210 -16.06 4.93 -8.49
N VAL A 211 -17.03 5.54 -9.15
CA VAL A 211 -17.02 5.81 -10.59
C VAL A 211 -16.39 7.18 -10.81
N THR A 212 -15.24 7.23 -11.46
CA THR A 212 -14.46 8.43 -11.69
C THR A 212 -15.00 9.29 -12.83
N ASN A 213 -14.48 10.50 -13.01
CA ASN A 213 -14.77 11.35 -14.16
C ASN A 213 -13.99 10.95 -15.42
N ASP A 214 -13.00 10.09 -15.29
CA ASP A 214 -12.13 9.67 -16.38
C ASP A 214 -12.81 8.61 -17.26
N ILE A 215 -12.59 8.71 -18.55
CA ILE A 215 -13.17 7.80 -19.53
C ILE A 215 -12.11 6.83 -20.01
N GLY A 216 -12.38 5.55 -19.84
CA GLY A 216 -11.54 4.47 -20.38
C GLY A 216 -11.63 4.36 -21.89
N VAL A 217 -10.71 3.62 -22.49
CA VAL A 217 -10.63 3.39 -23.94
C VAL A 217 -11.92 2.76 -24.51
N ASN A 218 -12.65 2.00 -23.71
CA ASN A 218 -13.92 1.38 -24.05
C ASN A 218 -15.11 2.38 -24.08
N GLY A 219 -14.92 3.62 -23.62
CA GLY A 219 -15.91 4.68 -23.54
C GLY A 219 -16.72 4.71 -22.24
N ASP A 220 -16.46 3.80 -21.31
CA ASP A 220 -17.04 3.79 -19.97
C ASP A 220 -16.14 4.56 -18.99
N ASN A 221 -16.71 4.95 -17.84
CA ASN A 221 -15.92 5.57 -16.79
C ASN A 221 -14.99 4.55 -16.12
N ILE A 222 -13.78 5.00 -15.76
CA ILE A 222 -12.85 4.22 -14.95
C ILE A 222 -13.39 4.08 -13.52
N ILE A 223 -13.18 2.95 -12.91
CA ILE A 223 -13.73 2.58 -11.60
C ILE A 223 -12.59 2.35 -10.60
N VAL A 224 -12.72 2.92 -9.39
CA VAL A 224 -11.87 2.64 -8.24
C VAL A 224 -12.61 1.70 -7.29
N SER A 225 -11.97 0.59 -6.94
CA SER A 225 -12.50 -0.38 -5.98
C SER A 225 -11.43 -0.84 -4.99
N THR A 226 -10.30 -1.31 -5.47
CA THR A 226 -9.20 -1.86 -4.66
C THR A 226 -8.34 -0.74 -4.06
N TYR A 227 -8.03 -0.85 -2.76
CA TYR A 227 -7.19 0.14 -2.07
C TYR A 227 -6.30 -0.47 -1.00
N ALA A 228 -5.25 0.25 -0.64
CA ALA A 228 -4.48 0.06 0.58
C ALA A 228 -4.46 1.36 1.39
N VAL A 229 -4.58 1.30 2.71
CA VAL A 229 -4.46 2.46 3.60
C VAL A 229 -3.22 2.35 4.47
N ASN A 230 -2.47 3.46 4.55
CA ASN A 230 -1.19 3.53 5.23
C ASN A 230 -1.06 4.83 6.03
N PRO A 231 -0.36 4.84 7.18
CA PRO A 231 -0.17 6.05 7.97
C PRO A 231 0.92 6.96 7.41
N GLU A 232 0.78 8.27 7.63
CA GLU A 232 1.80 9.26 7.35
C GLU A 232 3.05 9.05 8.22
N LEU A 233 2.85 8.80 9.53
CA LEU A 233 3.89 8.87 10.53
C LEU A 233 4.28 7.50 11.08
N ALA A 234 5.55 7.37 11.43
CA ALA A 234 6.00 6.34 12.34
C ALA A 234 5.54 6.63 13.78
N GLY A 235 5.70 5.65 14.67
CA GLY A 235 5.33 5.81 16.07
C GLY A 235 5.90 4.70 16.96
N GLY A 236 5.66 4.83 18.25
CA GLY A 236 6.14 3.89 19.27
C GLY A 236 5.40 4.10 20.59
N GLY A 237 4.06 3.97 20.59
CA GLY A 237 3.18 4.35 21.69
C GLY A 237 2.63 5.77 21.54
N GLU A 238 3.30 6.60 20.75
CA GLU A 238 2.86 7.93 20.30
C GLU A 238 3.34 8.14 18.86
N CYS A 239 2.73 9.07 18.14
CA CYS A 239 3.13 9.42 16.79
C CYS A 239 4.42 10.26 16.82
N TRP A 240 5.38 9.93 15.95
CA TRP A 240 6.62 10.70 15.79
C TRP A 240 6.48 11.65 14.61
N THR A 241 6.26 12.92 14.91
CA THR A 241 5.94 13.95 13.92
C THR A 241 7.12 14.34 13.01
N ASP A 242 8.31 13.90 13.34
CA ASP A 242 9.55 14.10 12.56
C ASP A 242 10.01 12.85 11.80
N VAL A 243 9.22 11.78 11.81
CA VAL A 243 9.56 10.51 11.16
C VAL A 243 8.42 10.05 10.26
N ILE A 244 8.65 10.12 8.96
CA ILE A 244 7.75 9.53 7.96
C ILE A 244 7.66 8.02 8.17
N ARG A 245 6.49 7.44 7.94
CA ARG A 245 6.33 5.99 8.02
C ARG A 245 7.28 5.30 7.04
N PRO A 246 8.14 4.35 7.49
CA PRO A 246 9.03 3.62 6.60
C PRO A 246 8.26 2.86 5.51
N MET A 247 8.84 2.76 4.32
CA MET A 247 8.21 2.21 3.11
C MET A 247 7.76 0.75 3.24
N GLY A 248 8.31 0.00 4.19
CA GLY A 248 7.98 -1.43 4.35
C GLY A 248 6.50 -1.72 4.60
N VAL A 249 5.76 -0.81 5.25
CA VAL A 249 4.30 -0.94 5.43
C VAL A 249 3.59 -0.75 4.10
N TYR A 250 3.99 0.25 3.33
CA TYR A 250 3.43 0.49 1.99
C TYR A 250 3.68 -0.69 1.07
N ALA A 251 4.90 -1.21 1.07
CA ALA A 251 5.26 -2.39 0.29
C ALA A 251 4.46 -3.64 0.72
N HIS A 252 4.20 -3.81 2.03
CA HIS A 252 3.39 -4.90 2.55
C HIS A 252 1.94 -4.82 2.04
N GLU A 253 1.28 -3.66 2.23
CA GLU A 253 -0.11 -3.48 1.81
C GLU A 253 -0.25 -3.49 0.27
N PHE A 254 0.75 -2.97 -0.45
CA PHE A 254 0.81 -3.12 -1.90
C PHE A 254 1.00 -4.57 -2.32
N GLY A 255 1.76 -5.37 -1.57
CA GLY A 255 1.86 -6.81 -1.78
C GLY A 255 0.49 -7.51 -1.74
N HIS A 256 -0.43 -7.06 -0.88
CA HIS A 256 -1.80 -7.56 -0.87
C HIS A 256 -2.60 -7.13 -2.10
N ILE A 257 -2.39 -5.92 -2.62
CA ILE A 257 -2.94 -5.51 -3.93
C ILE A 257 -2.45 -6.47 -5.02
N LEU A 258 -1.19 -6.89 -4.98
CA LEU A 258 -0.63 -7.90 -5.88
C LEU A 258 -1.10 -9.34 -5.59
N GLY A 259 -1.90 -9.56 -4.54
CA GLY A 259 -2.48 -10.85 -4.16
C GLY A 259 -1.60 -11.72 -3.29
N LEU A 260 -0.53 -11.18 -2.74
CA LEU A 260 0.30 -11.90 -1.78
C LEU A 260 -0.43 -11.99 -0.43
N PRO A 261 -0.55 -13.19 0.18
CA PRO A 261 -1.16 -13.32 1.51
C PRO A 261 -0.16 -12.95 2.60
N ASP A 262 -0.69 -12.61 3.79
CA ASP A 262 0.14 -12.61 4.99
C ASP A 262 0.72 -14.00 5.25
N LEU A 263 2.02 -14.06 5.56
CA LEU A 263 2.71 -15.30 5.85
C LEU A 263 2.92 -15.53 7.36
N TYR A 264 2.51 -14.60 8.22
CA TYR A 264 2.49 -14.80 9.65
C TYR A 264 1.24 -15.60 10.09
N ASP A 265 1.35 -16.28 11.23
CA ASP A 265 0.25 -17.11 11.74
C ASP A 265 -0.89 -16.25 12.29
N LYS A 266 -2.02 -16.28 11.61
CA LYS A 266 -3.27 -15.61 12.04
C LYS A 266 -4.08 -16.46 13.04
N ASN A 267 -3.69 -17.72 13.29
CA ASN A 267 -4.45 -18.64 14.13
C ASN A 267 -3.81 -18.83 15.51
N SER A 268 -4.11 -17.96 16.44
CA SER A 268 -3.62 -18.05 17.82
C SER A 268 -4.08 -19.31 18.60
N ALA A 269 -4.94 -20.16 18.02
CA ALA A 269 -5.45 -21.37 18.69
C ALA A 269 -4.52 -22.58 18.55
N ASN A 270 -3.58 -22.58 17.61
CA ASN A 270 -2.66 -23.69 17.32
C ASN A 270 -1.25 -23.51 17.90
N GLY A 271 -1.01 -22.44 18.67
CA GLY A 271 0.27 -22.10 19.28
C GLY A 271 0.83 -20.75 18.79
N ASP A 272 1.92 -20.31 19.40
CA ASP A 272 2.60 -19.07 19.00
C ASP A 272 3.58 -19.38 17.84
N SER A 273 3.06 -19.62 16.64
CA SER A 273 3.86 -19.65 15.43
C SER A 273 3.87 -18.24 14.82
N GLU A 274 5.04 -17.67 14.68
CA GLU A 274 5.21 -16.35 14.07
C GLU A 274 5.36 -16.44 12.54
N GLY A 275 5.01 -17.56 11.94
CA GLY A 275 5.11 -17.80 10.49
C GLY A 275 6.57 -17.76 10.01
N LEU A 276 6.89 -16.87 9.05
CA LEU A 276 8.27 -16.60 8.63
C LEU A 276 9.01 -15.65 9.58
N GLY A 277 8.49 -15.40 10.77
CA GLY A 277 9.01 -14.47 11.75
C GLY A 277 8.69 -13.01 11.41
N GLU A 278 9.63 -12.10 11.71
CA GLU A 278 9.47 -10.66 11.51
C GLU A 278 9.57 -10.22 10.03
N TRP A 279 9.61 -11.16 9.08
CA TRP A 279 9.95 -10.92 7.67
C TRP A 279 8.73 -10.97 6.73
N CYS A 280 7.54 -10.81 7.26
CA CYS A 280 6.34 -10.96 6.46
C CYS A 280 5.39 -9.81 6.65
#